data_9fa4aac0397577e22093dd8795a804b3
#
_entry.id   9fa4aac0397577e22093dd8795a804b3
#
_cell.length_a   1.000
_cell.length_b   1.000
_cell.length_c   1.000
_cell.angle_alpha   90.00
_cell.angle_beta   90.00
_cell.angle_gamma   90.00
#
_symmetry.space_group_name_H-M   'P 1'
#
loop_
_entity.id
_entity.type
_entity.pdbx_description
1 polymer ?
#
loop_
_entity_poly.entity_id
_entity_poly.type
_entity_poly.pdbx_seq_one_letter_code
_entity_poly.pdbx_strand_id
1 'polypeptide(L)'
;MFEKVNPKHPDKIADRIAGAIVDLAYTQKEDPKIAVEVLIGHGECNIIIECDNDLTLNKVAIQQIVNRISESEPKLNLKIVPQDVHLAANQNDVLKCGDNGIFKGMPITDEQETLTNIAYDIYEKYNSDGKYIFVADKLIICQSKAGKELNEEYVDAKVNPLGYWTGGIDVDSGATNRKLGSDMGDAVTGGGLHGKDLSKADVTVNIYCHILANKLGKEVKACCAIGDEEVLGCSYEKMIKIVKEYIKDIGGFEKLAEWGLIRP
;
A
#
# COMPACT_ATOMS: atom_id res chain seq x y z
N MET A 1 17.87 7.66 7.89
CA MET A 1 17.28 8.37 6.70
C MET A 1 16.01 7.65 6.28
N PHE A 2 14.89 8.36 6.23
CA PHE A 2 13.58 7.79 5.91
C PHE A 2 12.73 8.78 5.09
N GLU A 3 11.96 8.27 4.14
CA GLU A 3 10.99 9.03 3.34
C GLU A 3 9.57 8.58 3.69
N LYS A 4 8.66 9.53 3.87
CA LYS A 4 7.23 9.27 4.05
C LYS A 4 6.42 10.09 3.05
N VAL A 5 5.40 9.49 2.46
CA VAL A 5 4.37 10.18 1.68
C VAL A 5 3.01 10.02 2.34
N ASN A 6 2.13 11.00 2.14
CA ASN A 6 0.78 10.96 2.70
C ASN A 6 -0.24 10.31 1.75
N PRO A 7 -1.49 10.04 2.19
CA PRO A 7 -2.51 9.36 1.40
C PRO A 7 -2.96 10.08 0.12
N LYS A 8 -2.58 11.34 -0.08
CA LYS A 8 -2.89 12.14 -1.29
C LYS A 8 -1.76 12.15 -2.32
N HIS A 9 -0.61 11.55 -2.02
CA HIS A 9 0.43 11.35 -3.01
C HIS A 9 -0.10 10.48 -4.16
N PRO A 10 0.16 10.79 -5.45
CA PRO A 10 -0.39 10.05 -6.59
C PRO A 10 -0.22 8.54 -6.51
N ASP A 11 0.95 8.05 -6.11
CA ASP A 11 1.19 6.61 -5.93
C ASP A 11 0.30 6.01 -4.81
N LYS A 12 0.05 6.75 -3.71
CA LYS A 12 -0.84 6.29 -2.64
C LYS A 12 -2.31 6.31 -3.06
N ILE A 13 -2.72 7.24 -3.92
CA ILE A 13 -4.05 7.22 -4.55
C ILE A 13 -4.21 5.93 -5.37
N ALA A 14 -3.19 5.53 -6.15
CA ALA A 14 -3.21 4.27 -6.89
C ALA A 14 -3.30 3.05 -5.96
N ASP A 15 -2.49 3.01 -4.90
CA ASP A 15 -2.50 1.93 -3.89
C ASP A 15 -3.86 1.84 -3.18
N ARG A 16 -4.47 2.96 -2.81
CA ARG A 16 -5.78 3.02 -2.16
C ARG A 16 -6.91 2.55 -3.07
N ILE A 17 -6.89 2.94 -4.35
CA ILE A 17 -7.85 2.45 -5.34
C ILE A 17 -7.74 0.93 -5.47
N ALA A 18 -6.52 0.41 -5.59
CA ALA A 18 -6.29 -1.03 -5.66
C ALA A 18 -6.76 -1.74 -4.37
N GLY A 19 -6.44 -1.20 -3.19
CA GLY A 19 -6.90 -1.72 -1.90
C GLY A 19 -8.42 -1.75 -1.77
N ALA A 20 -9.11 -0.67 -2.15
CA ALA A 20 -10.58 -0.61 -2.12
C ALA A 20 -11.25 -1.62 -3.07
N ILE A 21 -10.62 -1.92 -4.21
CA ILE A 21 -11.12 -2.97 -5.13
C ILE A 21 -10.91 -4.36 -4.52
N VAL A 22 -9.80 -4.59 -3.82
CA VAL A 22 -9.57 -5.84 -3.06
C VAL A 22 -10.59 -5.96 -1.92
N ASP A 23 -10.84 -4.89 -1.15
CA ASP A 23 -11.88 -4.88 -0.12
C ASP A 23 -13.27 -5.22 -0.71
N LEU A 24 -13.61 -4.70 -1.89
CA LEU A 24 -14.85 -5.04 -2.60
C LEU A 24 -14.92 -6.54 -2.93
N ALA A 25 -13.81 -7.17 -3.33
CA ALA A 25 -13.77 -8.62 -3.57
C ALA A 25 -14.01 -9.42 -2.28
N TYR A 26 -13.43 -8.99 -1.15
CA TYR A 26 -13.67 -9.62 0.17
C TYR A 26 -15.11 -9.47 0.69
N THR A 27 -15.90 -8.52 0.18
CA THR A 27 -17.35 -8.48 0.49
C THR A 27 -18.14 -9.58 -0.22
N GLN A 28 -17.60 -10.16 -1.29
CA GLN A 28 -18.28 -11.18 -2.12
C GLN A 28 -17.85 -12.60 -1.79
N LYS A 29 -16.61 -12.77 -1.33
CA LYS A 29 -16.00 -14.09 -1.07
C LYS A 29 -15.06 -13.98 0.13
N GLU A 30 -15.00 -15.03 0.94
CA GLU A 30 -14.15 -15.04 2.14
C GLU A 30 -12.66 -14.99 1.82
N ASP A 31 -12.23 -15.73 0.79
CA ASP A 31 -10.85 -15.77 0.30
C ASP A 31 -10.83 -15.59 -1.22
N PRO A 32 -11.13 -14.37 -1.71
CA PRO A 32 -11.10 -14.07 -3.14
C PRO A 32 -9.67 -14.19 -3.68
N LYS A 33 -9.53 -14.55 -4.95
CA LYS A 33 -8.26 -14.49 -5.67
C LYS A 33 -8.30 -13.28 -6.58
N ILE A 34 -7.48 -12.27 -6.27
CA ILE A 34 -7.50 -11.00 -6.99
C ILE A 34 -6.12 -10.34 -6.96
N ALA A 35 -5.72 -9.76 -8.09
CA ALA A 35 -4.61 -8.83 -8.18
C ALA A 35 -5.06 -7.62 -9.00
N VAL A 36 -4.74 -6.41 -8.49
CA VAL A 36 -5.16 -5.14 -9.06
C VAL A 36 -3.95 -4.25 -9.26
N GLU A 37 -3.72 -3.84 -10.51
CA GLU A 37 -2.70 -2.86 -10.84
C GLU A 37 -3.36 -1.57 -11.35
N VAL A 38 -2.91 -0.44 -10.83
CA VAL A 38 -3.48 0.89 -11.11
C VAL A 38 -2.38 1.84 -11.57
N LEU A 39 -2.66 2.58 -12.65
CA LEU A 39 -1.90 3.73 -13.10
C LEU A 39 -2.87 4.91 -13.26
N ILE A 40 -2.67 5.98 -12.52
CA ILE A 40 -3.57 7.15 -12.52
C ILE A 40 -2.79 8.45 -12.66
N GLY A 41 -3.34 9.40 -13.41
CA GLY A 41 -2.83 10.77 -13.55
C GLY A 41 -3.34 11.45 -14.79
N HIS A 42 -3.28 12.79 -14.80
CA HIS A 42 -3.62 13.61 -15.98
C HIS A 42 -4.99 13.30 -16.59
N GLY A 43 -5.99 13.07 -15.73
CA GLY A 43 -7.38 12.83 -16.17
C GLY A 43 -7.68 11.39 -16.63
N GLU A 44 -6.73 10.46 -16.51
CA GLU A 44 -6.93 9.04 -16.86
C GLU A 44 -6.60 8.11 -15.68
N CYS A 45 -7.34 7.00 -15.60
CA CYS A 45 -7.10 5.90 -14.68
C CYS A 45 -7.14 4.58 -15.44
N ASN A 46 -6.02 3.88 -15.48
CA ASN A 46 -5.86 2.59 -16.12
C ASN A 46 -5.80 1.51 -15.06
N ILE A 47 -6.68 0.51 -15.14
CA ILE A 47 -6.78 -0.56 -14.16
C ILE A 47 -6.79 -1.91 -14.88
N ILE A 48 -5.91 -2.82 -14.44
CA ILE A 48 -5.95 -4.23 -14.81
C ILE A 48 -6.27 -5.03 -13.55
N ILE A 49 -7.26 -5.92 -13.65
CA ILE A 49 -7.67 -6.82 -12.57
C ILE A 49 -7.56 -8.24 -13.07
N GLU A 50 -6.78 -9.04 -12.39
CA GLU A 50 -6.72 -10.50 -12.55
C GLU A 50 -7.48 -11.12 -11.38
N CYS A 51 -8.54 -11.88 -11.64
CA CYS A 51 -9.37 -12.41 -10.54
C CYS A 51 -10.07 -13.71 -10.87
N ASP A 52 -10.66 -14.31 -9.84
CA ASP A 52 -11.56 -15.46 -9.98
C ASP A 52 -12.75 -15.12 -10.88
N ASN A 53 -13.21 -16.12 -11.65
CA ASN A 53 -14.35 -15.95 -12.58
C ASN A 53 -15.71 -15.77 -11.85
N ASP A 54 -15.81 -16.09 -10.57
CA ASP A 54 -17.01 -15.96 -9.75
C ASP A 54 -17.15 -14.61 -9.05
N LEU A 55 -16.14 -13.73 -9.15
CA LEU A 55 -16.22 -12.36 -8.65
C LEU A 55 -16.99 -11.46 -9.63
N THR A 56 -17.96 -10.71 -9.09
CA THR A 56 -18.76 -9.75 -9.87
C THR A 56 -18.22 -8.34 -9.68
N LEU A 57 -17.22 -7.99 -10.47
CA LEU A 57 -16.62 -6.65 -10.47
C LEU A 57 -17.14 -5.85 -11.66
N ASN A 58 -18.03 -4.89 -11.41
CA ASN A 58 -18.61 -4.07 -12.47
C ASN A 58 -17.94 -2.69 -12.58
N LYS A 59 -17.93 -2.18 -13.81
CA LYS A 59 -17.26 -0.91 -14.13
C LYS A 59 -17.83 0.28 -13.33
N VAL A 60 -19.13 0.29 -13.01
CA VAL A 60 -19.76 1.41 -12.28
C VAL A 60 -19.24 1.47 -10.84
N ALA A 61 -19.20 0.33 -10.14
CA ALA A 61 -18.69 0.29 -8.78
C ALA A 61 -17.20 0.68 -8.73
N ILE A 62 -16.39 0.21 -9.69
CA ILE A 62 -14.97 0.57 -9.78
C ILE A 62 -14.80 2.07 -10.08
N GLN A 63 -15.60 2.65 -11.00
CA GLN A 63 -15.57 4.09 -11.26
C GLN A 63 -15.93 4.91 -10.01
N GLN A 64 -16.90 4.46 -9.21
CA GLN A 64 -17.25 5.11 -7.94
C GLN A 64 -16.09 5.08 -6.93
N ILE A 65 -15.37 3.95 -6.83
CA ILE A 65 -14.16 3.85 -6.00
C ILE A 65 -13.10 4.85 -6.48
N VAL A 66 -12.83 4.86 -7.79
CA VAL A 66 -11.84 5.77 -8.39
C VAL A 66 -12.21 7.22 -8.10
N ASN A 67 -13.45 7.64 -8.36
CA ASN A 67 -13.90 9.02 -8.16
C ASN A 67 -13.81 9.44 -6.69
N ARG A 68 -14.22 8.56 -5.76
CA ARG A 68 -14.16 8.82 -4.32
C ARG A 68 -12.74 9.04 -3.82
N ILE A 69 -11.81 8.18 -4.23
CA ILE A 69 -10.42 8.22 -3.71
C ILE A 69 -9.62 9.32 -4.37
N SER A 70 -9.78 9.52 -5.67
CA SER A 70 -9.08 10.56 -6.43
C SER A 70 -9.67 11.97 -6.23
N GLU A 71 -10.90 12.07 -5.70
CA GLU A 71 -11.67 13.31 -5.59
C GLU A 71 -11.84 14.02 -6.94
N SER A 72 -11.88 13.24 -8.02
CA SER A 72 -12.04 13.69 -9.41
C SER A 72 -12.77 12.62 -10.23
N GLU A 73 -13.01 12.88 -11.50
CA GLU A 73 -13.69 11.96 -12.41
C GLU A 73 -12.77 11.57 -13.59
N PRO A 74 -11.64 10.88 -13.35
CA PRO A 74 -10.77 10.51 -14.43
C PRO A 74 -11.44 9.46 -15.33
N LYS A 75 -11.09 9.48 -16.61
CA LYS A 75 -11.55 8.48 -17.58
C LYS A 75 -11.00 7.11 -17.18
N LEU A 76 -11.90 6.16 -16.85
CA LEU A 76 -11.55 4.81 -16.48
C LEU A 76 -11.33 3.91 -17.70
N ASN A 77 -10.13 3.39 -17.84
CA ASN A 77 -9.75 2.32 -18.75
C ASN A 77 -9.58 1.03 -17.95
N LEU A 78 -10.60 0.17 -17.97
CA LEU A 78 -10.66 -1.03 -17.14
C LEU A 78 -10.54 -2.30 -17.99
N LYS A 79 -9.63 -3.19 -17.56
CA LYS A 79 -9.51 -4.56 -18.09
C LYS A 79 -9.61 -5.56 -16.93
N ILE A 80 -10.57 -6.48 -17.01
CA ILE A 80 -10.72 -7.59 -16.07
C ILE A 80 -10.40 -8.88 -16.83
N VAL A 81 -9.51 -9.71 -16.29
CA VAL A 81 -9.08 -10.97 -16.88
C VAL A 81 -9.11 -12.08 -15.82
N PRO A 82 -9.31 -13.36 -16.23
CA PRO A 82 -9.18 -14.47 -15.31
C PRO A 82 -7.74 -14.59 -14.79
N GLN A 83 -7.61 -15.06 -13.54
CA GLN A 83 -6.32 -15.41 -12.96
C GLN A 83 -5.68 -16.58 -13.74
N ASP A 84 -4.33 -16.64 -13.75
CA ASP A 84 -3.59 -17.75 -14.31
C ASP A 84 -4.05 -19.10 -13.73
N VAL A 85 -4.27 -20.09 -14.59
CA VAL A 85 -4.83 -21.39 -14.22
C VAL A 85 -3.92 -22.21 -13.30
N HIS A 86 -2.59 -22.06 -13.42
CA HIS A 86 -1.63 -22.76 -12.55
C HIS A 86 -1.60 -22.14 -11.15
N LEU A 87 -1.65 -20.82 -11.09
CA LEU A 87 -1.73 -20.10 -9.82
C LEU A 87 -3.05 -20.39 -9.12
N ALA A 88 -4.16 -20.39 -9.83
CA ALA A 88 -5.47 -20.77 -9.31
C ALA A 88 -5.48 -22.22 -8.77
N ALA A 89 -4.92 -23.16 -9.51
CA ALA A 89 -4.83 -24.56 -9.10
C ALA A 89 -4.01 -24.76 -7.81
N ASN A 90 -2.95 -23.99 -7.60
CA ASN A 90 -2.13 -24.03 -6.39
C ASN A 90 -2.92 -23.65 -5.11
N GLN A 91 -4.07 -22.99 -5.24
CA GLN A 91 -4.89 -22.47 -4.15
C GLN A 91 -6.21 -23.22 -3.92
N ASN A 92 -6.46 -24.34 -4.66
CA ASN A 92 -7.79 -24.99 -4.67
C ASN A 92 -8.10 -25.79 -3.39
N ASP A 93 -7.17 -26.59 -2.89
CA ASP A 93 -7.43 -27.53 -1.79
C ASP A 93 -6.93 -26.98 -0.43
N VAL A 94 -5.71 -26.52 -0.40
CA VAL A 94 -5.06 -25.91 0.78
C VAL A 94 -4.40 -24.62 0.33
N LEU A 95 -4.59 -23.56 1.09
CA LEU A 95 -3.90 -22.28 0.81
C LEU A 95 -2.39 -22.45 0.98
N LYS A 96 -1.68 -22.33 -0.11
CA LYS A 96 -0.22 -22.43 -0.19
C LYS A 96 0.38 -21.11 -0.64
N CYS A 97 1.70 -20.95 -0.43
CA CYS A 97 2.42 -19.78 -0.91
C CYS A 97 2.18 -19.55 -2.41
N GLY A 98 1.74 -18.35 -2.77
CA GLY A 98 1.32 -18.02 -4.14
C GLY A 98 2.44 -17.48 -5.03
N ASP A 99 3.68 -17.36 -4.53
CA ASP A 99 4.81 -16.84 -5.30
C ASP A 99 6.15 -17.27 -4.71
N ASN A 100 7.23 -17.08 -5.49
CA ASN A 100 8.61 -17.17 -5.02
C ASN A 100 9.06 -15.81 -4.51
N GLY A 101 9.74 -15.76 -3.37
CA GLY A 101 10.23 -14.49 -2.89
C GLY A 101 11.19 -14.55 -1.72
N ILE A 102 11.87 -13.43 -1.53
CA ILE A 102 12.64 -13.12 -0.33
C ILE A 102 11.97 -11.92 0.32
N PHE A 103 11.64 -12.06 1.61
CA PHE A 103 10.91 -11.07 2.38
C PHE A 103 11.69 -10.72 3.65
N LYS A 104 11.46 -9.50 4.13
CA LYS A 104 12.11 -9.00 5.33
C LYS A 104 11.13 -8.17 6.16
N GLY A 105 11.15 -8.37 7.46
CA GLY A 105 10.55 -7.46 8.44
C GLY A 105 11.64 -6.74 9.21
N MET A 106 11.43 -5.47 9.51
CA MET A 106 12.27 -4.67 10.39
C MET A 106 11.40 -4.06 11.49
N PRO A 107 11.89 -3.95 12.73
CA PRO A 107 11.22 -3.16 13.74
C PRO A 107 11.10 -1.70 13.27
N ILE A 108 9.97 -1.05 13.58
CA ILE A 108 9.81 0.39 13.34
C ILE A 108 10.79 1.14 14.24
N THR A 109 11.49 2.11 13.68
CA THR A 109 12.44 2.97 14.41
C THR A 109 11.76 4.25 14.88
N ASP A 110 12.29 4.88 15.94
CA ASP A 110 11.81 6.19 16.43
C ASP A 110 11.82 7.26 15.33
N GLU A 111 12.82 7.23 14.42
CA GLU A 111 12.89 8.13 13.25
C GLU A 111 11.70 7.93 12.32
N GLN A 112 11.33 6.68 12.04
CA GLN A 112 10.20 6.34 11.15
C GLN A 112 8.87 6.72 11.78
N GLU A 113 8.69 6.47 13.07
CA GLU A 113 7.50 6.84 13.83
C GLU A 113 7.35 8.36 13.88
N THR A 114 8.42 9.07 14.24
CA THR A 114 8.42 10.54 14.32
C THR A 114 8.06 11.18 12.97
N LEU A 115 8.69 10.74 11.86
CA LEU A 115 8.39 11.30 10.55
C LEU A 115 6.96 10.98 10.09
N THR A 116 6.46 9.80 10.43
CA THR A 116 5.09 9.39 10.08
C THR A 116 4.07 10.27 10.83
N ASN A 117 4.29 10.55 12.11
CA ASN A 117 3.44 11.44 12.88
C ASN A 117 3.48 12.88 12.35
N ILE A 118 4.65 13.42 12.01
CA ILE A 118 4.77 14.73 11.36
C ILE A 118 3.99 14.75 10.03
N ALA A 119 4.14 13.72 9.21
CA ALA A 119 3.43 13.62 7.93
C ALA A 119 1.90 13.57 8.13
N TYR A 120 1.44 12.86 9.17
CA TYR A 120 0.05 12.79 9.55
C TYR A 120 -0.51 14.14 10.00
N ASP A 121 0.17 14.83 10.92
CA ASP A 121 -0.25 16.13 11.44
C ASP A 121 -0.36 17.19 10.33
N ILE A 122 0.60 17.19 9.39
CA ILE A 122 0.55 18.08 8.23
C ILE A 122 -0.60 17.70 7.30
N TYR A 123 -0.81 16.40 7.04
CA TYR A 123 -1.89 15.91 6.20
C TYR A 123 -3.28 16.28 6.74
N GLU A 124 -3.50 16.17 8.05
CA GLU A 124 -4.76 16.57 8.69
C GLU A 124 -5.09 18.06 8.47
N LYS A 125 -4.06 18.92 8.38
CA LYS A 125 -4.25 20.35 8.11
C LYS A 125 -4.50 20.68 6.65
N TYR A 126 -3.76 20.04 5.72
CA TYR A 126 -3.73 20.44 4.31
C TYR A 126 -4.48 19.48 3.39
N ASN A 127 -4.69 18.22 3.79
CA ASN A 127 -5.40 17.17 3.02
C ASN A 127 -5.06 17.18 1.51
N SER A 128 -3.78 17.33 1.19
CA SER A 128 -3.28 17.39 -0.19
C SER A 128 -1.93 16.68 -0.29
N ASP A 129 -1.43 16.47 -1.51
CA ASP A 129 -0.20 15.74 -1.80
C ASP A 129 1.00 16.23 -0.99
N GLY A 130 1.68 15.32 -0.32
CA GLY A 130 2.83 15.62 0.52
C GLY A 130 3.85 14.49 0.57
N LYS A 131 5.14 14.93 0.67
CA LYS A 131 6.31 14.07 0.80
C LYS A 131 7.27 14.67 1.82
N TYR A 132 7.73 13.83 2.72
CA TYR A 132 8.51 14.22 3.89
C TYR A 132 9.75 13.34 4.00
N ILE A 133 10.88 13.93 4.37
CA ILE A 133 12.16 13.21 4.45
C ILE A 133 12.91 13.64 5.70
N PHE A 134 13.44 12.64 6.44
CA PHE A 134 14.49 12.85 7.42
C PHE A 134 15.85 12.42 6.86
N VAL A 135 16.83 13.32 6.94
CA VAL A 135 18.22 13.05 6.60
C VAL A 135 19.12 13.69 7.66
N ALA A 136 19.79 12.89 8.49
CA ALA A 136 20.75 13.38 9.50
C ALA A 136 20.19 14.57 10.30
N ASP A 137 19.08 14.39 10.98
CA ASP A 137 18.35 15.37 11.80
C ASP A 137 17.76 16.57 11.03
N LYS A 138 17.82 16.55 9.70
CA LYS A 138 17.21 17.57 8.85
C LYS A 138 15.87 17.08 8.32
N LEU A 139 14.82 17.83 8.62
CA LEU A 139 13.48 17.61 8.10
C LEU A 139 13.31 18.39 6.78
N ILE A 140 12.87 17.69 5.74
CA ILE A 140 12.48 18.27 4.45
C ILE A 140 10.99 18.00 4.25
N ILE A 141 10.22 19.05 4.00
CA ILE A 141 8.77 19.00 3.79
C ILE A 141 8.47 19.52 2.38
N CYS A 142 7.83 18.70 1.57
CA CYS A 142 7.20 19.09 0.32
C CYS A 142 5.70 18.85 0.45
N GLN A 143 4.95 19.91 0.80
CA GLN A 143 3.49 19.87 0.98
C GLN A 143 2.82 20.75 -0.05
N SER A 144 1.99 20.17 -0.91
CA SER A 144 1.21 20.91 -1.89
C SER A 144 0.16 21.80 -1.23
N LYS A 145 -0.24 22.86 -1.89
CA LYS A 145 -1.28 23.82 -1.45
C LYS A 145 -1.00 24.46 -0.08
N ALA A 146 0.20 24.29 0.48
CA ALA A 146 0.59 24.88 1.75
C ALA A 146 1.11 26.30 1.56
N GLY A 147 0.71 27.21 2.45
CA GLY A 147 1.15 28.59 2.50
C GLY A 147 2.43 28.78 3.32
N LYS A 148 2.68 30.04 3.71
CA LYS A 148 3.86 30.40 4.50
C LYS A 148 3.76 29.92 5.95
N GLU A 149 2.59 29.64 6.43
CA GLU A 149 2.29 29.20 7.80
C GLU A 149 3.04 27.90 8.14
N LEU A 150 3.23 27.02 7.14
CA LEU A 150 3.98 25.78 7.32
C LEU A 150 5.47 26.06 7.60
N ASN A 151 6.05 27.12 7.02
CA ASN A 151 7.44 27.54 7.32
C ASN A 151 7.57 28.13 8.74
N GLU A 152 6.54 28.78 9.24
CA GLU A 152 6.53 29.36 10.59
C GLU A 152 6.41 28.28 11.66
N GLU A 153 5.68 27.20 11.35
CA GLU A 153 5.52 26.04 12.23
C GLU A 153 6.77 25.14 12.28
N TYR A 154 7.44 24.97 11.14
CA TYR A 154 8.62 24.09 10.98
C TYR A 154 9.87 24.91 10.67
N VAL A 155 10.26 25.80 11.56
CA VAL A 155 11.34 26.79 11.37
C VAL A 155 12.71 26.18 11.04
N ASP A 156 12.99 24.99 11.55
CA ASP A 156 14.24 24.26 11.33
C ASP A 156 14.18 23.29 10.13
N ALA A 157 13.02 23.19 9.48
CA ALA A 157 12.83 22.34 8.32
C ALA A 157 13.05 23.08 7.00
N LYS A 158 13.42 22.33 5.97
CA LYS A 158 13.42 22.83 4.60
C LYS A 158 12.05 22.61 3.97
N VAL A 159 11.18 23.64 4.01
CA VAL A 159 9.80 23.56 3.53
C VAL A 159 9.68 24.10 2.11
N ASN A 160 9.08 23.32 1.20
CA ASN A 160 8.78 23.71 -0.18
C ASN A 160 9.91 24.50 -0.86
N PRO A 161 11.11 23.92 -1.08
CA PRO A 161 12.29 24.64 -1.53
C PRO A 161 12.12 25.45 -2.83
N LEU A 162 11.17 25.04 -3.67
CA LEU A 162 10.83 25.72 -4.94
C LEU A 162 9.59 26.61 -4.81
N GLY A 163 9.08 26.82 -3.60
CA GLY A 163 7.88 27.60 -3.34
C GLY A 163 6.59 26.80 -3.47
N TYR A 164 5.47 27.52 -3.60
CA TYR A 164 4.13 26.93 -3.69
C TYR A 164 3.97 26.02 -4.91
N TRP A 165 3.29 24.89 -4.75
CA TRP A 165 2.93 23.95 -5.81
C TRP A 165 1.57 23.30 -5.56
N THR A 166 0.94 22.79 -6.62
CA THR A 166 -0.42 22.25 -6.57
C THR A 166 -0.47 20.76 -6.23
N GLY A 167 0.51 19.98 -6.67
CA GLY A 167 0.59 18.53 -6.40
C GLY A 167 -0.57 17.70 -6.96
N GLY A 168 -0.56 16.42 -6.63
CA GLY A 168 -1.63 15.48 -6.94
C GLY A 168 -1.62 14.96 -8.37
N ILE A 169 -2.66 14.17 -8.71
CA ILE A 169 -2.76 13.43 -9.98
C ILE A 169 -2.95 14.30 -11.23
N ASP A 170 -3.21 15.59 -11.08
CA ASP A 170 -3.31 16.50 -12.23
C ASP A 170 -1.94 16.96 -12.76
N VAL A 171 -0.89 16.86 -11.92
CA VAL A 171 0.47 17.31 -12.24
C VAL A 171 1.51 16.21 -12.21
N ASP A 172 1.16 15.05 -11.62
CA ASP A 172 2.01 13.86 -11.55
C ASP A 172 1.18 12.59 -11.78
N SER A 173 1.84 11.48 -12.07
CA SER A 173 1.19 10.18 -12.21
C SER A 173 1.55 9.26 -11.05
N GLY A 174 0.58 8.47 -10.60
CA GLY A 174 0.75 7.46 -9.58
C GLY A 174 0.55 6.04 -10.11
N ALA A 175 1.29 5.10 -9.56
CA ALA A 175 1.12 3.68 -9.83
C ALA A 175 1.22 2.85 -8.55
N THR A 176 0.57 1.68 -8.55
CA THR A 176 0.63 0.72 -7.45
C THR A 176 2.06 0.33 -7.10
N ASN A 177 2.31 0.17 -5.81
CA ASN A 177 3.58 -0.36 -5.25
C ASN A 177 4.85 0.47 -5.55
N ARG A 178 4.71 1.75 -5.89
CA ARG A 178 5.86 2.64 -6.13
C ARG A 178 6.40 3.34 -4.87
N LYS A 179 5.70 3.26 -3.74
CA LYS A 179 6.10 3.91 -2.47
C LYS A 179 6.35 2.91 -1.34
N LEU A 180 6.82 1.71 -1.68
CA LEU A 180 7.11 0.67 -0.69
C LEU A 180 8.16 1.09 0.34
N GLY A 181 9.12 1.95 -0.01
CA GLY A 181 10.07 2.53 0.95
C GLY A 181 9.39 3.36 2.03
N SER A 182 8.37 4.16 1.66
CA SER A 182 7.53 4.88 2.62
C SER A 182 6.67 3.94 3.47
N ASP A 183 6.20 2.83 2.89
CA ASP A 183 5.27 1.91 3.54
C ASP A 183 5.95 0.88 4.44
N MET A 184 7.18 0.49 4.11
CA MET A 184 7.90 -0.64 4.73
C MET A 184 9.28 -0.25 5.27
N GLY A 185 9.77 0.96 4.98
CA GLY A 185 11.12 1.39 5.37
C GLY A 185 12.19 0.46 4.80
N ASP A 186 13.13 0.05 5.64
CA ASP A 186 14.24 -0.84 5.26
C ASP A 186 13.82 -2.32 5.03
N ALA A 187 12.53 -2.62 5.18
CA ALA A 187 11.99 -3.97 4.96
C ALA A 187 11.67 -4.28 3.49
N VAL A 188 11.84 -3.35 2.57
CA VAL A 188 11.55 -3.57 1.13
C VAL A 188 12.53 -4.58 0.53
N THR A 189 12.05 -5.78 0.20
CA THR A 189 12.85 -6.83 -0.42
C THR A 189 12.14 -7.64 -1.48
N GLY A 190 10.85 -7.88 -1.37
CA GLY A 190 10.09 -8.69 -2.31
C GLY A 190 8.70 -8.12 -2.56
N GLY A 191 8.21 -8.26 -3.77
CA GLY A 191 6.88 -7.98 -4.24
C GLY A 191 6.25 -6.67 -3.81
N GLY A 192 5.01 -6.48 -4.21
CA GLY A 192 4.21 -5.34 -3.78
C GLY A 192 3.39 -5.66 -2.53
N LEU A 193 3.00 -4.62 -1.78
CA LEU A 193 2.17 -4.76 -0.58
C LEU A 193 0.68 -4.53 -0.86
N HIS A 194 0.36 -3.81 -1.93
CA HIS A 194 -0.97 -3.32 -2.22
C HIS A 194 -1.59 -3.93 -3.48
N GLY A 195 -2.94 -3.93 -3.55
CA GLY A 195 -3.68 -4.37 -4.71
C GLY A 195 -3.79 -5.88 -4.89
N LYS A 196 -3.45 -6.68 -3.89
CA LYS A 196 -3.44 -8.14 -3.98
C LYS A 196 -4.14 -8.79 -2.80
N ASP A 197 -4.75 -9.96 -3.04
CA ASP A 197 -5.34 -10.80 -1.99
C ASP A 197 -4.29 -11.49 -1.12
N LEU A 198 -4.74 -12.11 -0.02
CA LEU A 198 -3.86 -12.77 0.96
C LEU A 198 -3.26 -14.10 0.50
N SER A 199 -3.66 -14.64 -0.64
CA SER A 199 -2.98 -15.82 -1.21
C SER A 199 -1.62 -15.44 -1.80
N LYS A 200 -1.41 -14.15 -2.10
CA LYS A 200 -0.15 -13.63 -2.64
C LYS A 200 0.90 -13.47 -1.54
N ALA A 201 2.05 -14.10 -1.73
CA ALA A 201 3.17 -14.03 -0.78
C ALA A 201 3.63 -12.59 -0.52
N ASP A 202 3.59 -11.74 -1.53
CA ASP A 202 3.94 -10.32 -1.46
C ASP A 202 3.25 -9.62 -0.28
N VAL A 203 1.94 -9.82 -0.14
CA VAL A 203 1.15 -9.21 0.94
C VAL A 203 1.33 -9.99 2.24
N THR A 204 1.06 -11.29 2.20
CA THR A 204 0.96 -12.11 3.41
C THR A 204 2.30 -12.27 4.11
N VAL A 205 3.36 -12.60 3.38
CA VAL A 205 4.67 -12.83 4.00
C VAL A 205 5.32 -11.52 4.45
N ASN A 206 5.17 -10.43 3.68
CA ASN A 206 5.67 -9.12 4.10
C ASN A 206 5.01 -8.64 5.41
N ILE A 207 3.68 -8.71 5.50
CA ILE A 207 2.96 -8.30 6.73
C ILE A 207 3.31 -9.22 7.89
N TYR A 208 3.42 -10.52 7.67
CA TYR A 208 3.80 -11.46 8.73
C TYR A 208 5.21 -11.22 9.25
N CYS A 209 6.18 -10.97 8.35
CA CYS A 209 7.54 -10.59 8.74
C CYS A 209 7.56 -9.27 9.54
N HIS A 210 6.74 -8.28 9.16
CA HIS A 210 6.58 -7.03 9.89
C HIS A 210 6.06 -7.26 11.32
N ILE A 211 4.97 -8.04 11.46
CA ILE A 211 4.39 -8.38 12.78
C ILE A 211 5.45 -9.07 13.66
N LEU A 212 6.15 -10.07 13.12
CA LEU A 212 7.18 -10.78 13.87
C LEU A 212 8.37 -9.88 14.25
N ALA A 213 8.83 -9.04 13.33
CA ALA A 213 9.99 -8.16 13.58
C ALA A 213 9.68 -7.18 14.72
N ASN A 214 8.52 -6.55 14.72
CA ASN A 214 8.10 -5.63 15.79
C ASN A 214 7.90 -6.37 17.13
N LYS A 215 7.32 -7.59 17.11
CA LYS A 215 7.18 -8.42 18.31
C LYS A 215 8.51 -8.84 18.92
N LEU A 216 9.50 -9.16 18.08
CA LEU A 216 10.80 -9.66 18.50
C LEU A 216 11.85 -8.56 18.71
N GLY A 217 11.58 -7.33 18.27
CA GLY A 217 12.53 -6.22 18.31
C GLY A 217 13.78 -6.43 17.45
N LYS A 218 13.68 -7.24 16.39
CA LYS A 218 14.82 -7.56 15.51
C LYS A 218 14.39 -7.91 14.09
N GLU A 219 15.34 -7.84 13.15
CA GLU A 219 15.13 -8.25 11.76
C GLU A 219 14.61 -9.70 11.67
N VAL A 220 13.62 -9.90 10.80
CA VAL A 220 13.10 -11.22 10.39
C VAL A 220 13.26 -11.35 8.88
N LYS A 221 13.82 -12.48 8.43
CA LYS A 221 13.95 -12.81 7.00
C LYS A 221 13.19 -14.08 6.68
N ALA A 222 12.49 -14.08 5.56
CA ALA A 222 11.81 -15.24 4.99
C ALA A 222 12.23 -15.46 3.54
N CYS A 223 12.24 -16.72 3.13
CA CYS A 223 12.33 -17.13 1.74
C CYS A 223 11.24 -18.18 1.53
N CYS A 224 10.50 -18.07 0.45
CA CYS A 224 9.49 -19.05 0.09
C CYS A 224 9.46 -19.31 -1.42
N ALA A 225 8.93 -20.47 -1.77
CA ALA A 225 8.63 -20.86 -3.14
C ALA A 225 7.12 -21.02 -3.32
N ILE A 226 6.65 -20.84 -4.55
CA ILE A 226 5.27 -21.14 -4.90
C ILE A 226 4.93 -22.58 -4.52
N GLY A 227 3.82 -22.78 -3.83
CA GLY A 227 3.39 -24.08 -3.35
C GLY A 227 3.89 -24.48 -1.96
N ASP A 228 4.73 -23.67 -1.29
CA ASP A 228 5.12 -23.92 0.09
C ASP A 228 3.90 -23.91 1.02
N GLU A 229 3.79 -24.94 1.84
CA GLU A 229 2.73 -25.08 2.85
C GLU A 229 3.08 -24.42 4.18
N GLU A 230 4.37 -24.12 4.38
CA GLU A 230 4.91 -23.54 5.60
C GLU A 230 5.99 -22.51 5.27
N VAL A 231 5.98 -21.36 5.97
CA VAL A 231 6.99 -20.30 5.90
C VAL A 231 7.35 -19.87 7.33
N LEU A 232 8.63 -19.79 7.66
CA LEU A 232 9.12 -19.43 9.01
C LEU A 232 8.56 -20.32 10.15
N GLY A 233 8.32 -21.60 9.91
CA GLY A 233 7.74 -22.52 10.90
C GLY A 233 6.26 -22.26 11.19
N CYS A 234 5.58 -21.54 10.32
CA CYS A 234 4.13 -21.28 10.39
C CYS A 234 3.46 -21.81 9.14
N SER A 235 2.38 -22.59 9.27
CA SER A 235 1.59 -22.99 8.10
C SER A 235 1.05 -21.78 7.38
N TYR A 236 1.05 -21.81 6.05
CA TYR A 236 0.66 -20.66 5.23
C TYR A 236 -0.80 -20.25 5.50
N GLU A 237 -1.69 -21.21 5.71
CA GLU A 237 -3.07 -20.97 6.11
C GLU A 237 -3.19 -20.19 7.44
N LYS A 238 -2.38 -20.59 8.45
CA LYS A 238 -2.35 -19.87 9.74
C LYS A 238 -1.78 -18.47 9.58
N MET A 239 -0.77 -18.32 8.74
CA MET A 239 -0.19 -17.01 8.42
C MET A 239 -1.23 -16.08 7.78
N ILE A 240 -2.01 -16.56 6.82
CA ILE A 240 -3.12 -15.82 6.21
C ILE A 240 -4.13 -15.38 7.28
N LYS A 241 -4.52 -16.24 8.21
CA LYS A 241 -5.45 -15.87 9.29
C LYS A 241 -4.91 -14.73 10.15
N ILE A 242 -3.64 -14.79 10.55
CA ILE A 242 -2.99 -13.72 11.34
C ILE A 242 -2.97 -12.40 10.56
N VAL A 243 -2.62 -12.45 9.30
CA VAL A 243 -2.54 -11.24 8.45
C VAL A 243 -3.94 -10.69 8.14
N LYS A 244 -4.95 -11.56 7.97
CA LYS A 244 -6.36 -11.17 7.78
C LYS A 244 -6.89 -10.40 8.99
N GLU A 245 -6.59 -10.88 10.21
CA GLU A 245 -6.91 -10.15 11.44
C GLU A 245 -6.20 -8.79 11.51
N TYR A 246 -4.91 -8.74 11.23
CA TYR A 246 -4.15 -7.50 11.19
C TYR A 246 -4.74 -6.47 10.23
N ILE A 247 -5.10 -6.87 8.99
CA ILE A 247 -5.72 -5.98 8.00
C ILE A 247 -7.11 -5.53 8.47
N LYS A 248 -7.91 -6.44 9.04
CA LYS A 248 -9.21 -6.12 9.59
C LYS A 248 -9.14 -5.08 10.73
N ASP A 249 -8.16 -5.21 11.61
CA ASP A 249 -7.97 -4.27 12.73
C ASP A 249 -7.56 -2.87 12.24
N ILE A 250 -6.86 -2.78 11.12
CA ILE A 250 -6.54 -1.51 10.44
C ILE A 250 -7.78 -0.90 9.77
N GLY A 251 -8.77 -1.69 9.37
CA GLY A 251 -9.97 -1.25 8.65
C GLY A 251 -10.01 -1.59 7.17
N GLY A 252 -9.21 -2.56 6.70
CA GLY A 252 -9.19 -3.08 5.33
C GLY A 252 -7.95 -2.73 4.52
N PHE A 253 -7.93 -3.21 3.29
CA PHE A 253 -6.80 -3.00 2.36
C PHE A 253 -6.66 -1.55 1.91
N GLU A 254 -7.76 -0.83 1.71
CA GLU A 254 -7.71 0.62 1.42
C GLU A 254 -7.03 1.37 2.57
N LYS A 255 -7.37 1.04 3.81
CA LYS A 255 -6.77 1.66 4.99
C LYS A 255 -5.31 1.28 5.20
N LEU A 256 -4.94 0.03 4.91
CA LEU A 256 -3.54 -0.36 4.86
C LEU A 256 -2.76 0.49 3.83
N ALA A 257 -3.35 0.72 2.66
CA ALA A 257 -2.72 1.48 1.59
C ALA A 257 -2.53 2.97 1.91
N GLU A 258 -3.26 3.56 2.85
CA GLU A 258 -3.07 4.98 3.22
C GLU A 258 -1.65 5.25 3.75
N TRP A 259 -1.15 4.42 4.65
CA TRP A 259 0.12 4.63 5.35
C TRP A 259 1.10 3.46 5.28
N GLY A 260 0.70 2.35 4.67
CA GLY A 260 1.50 1.11 4.65
C GLY A 260 1.59 0.46 6.03
N LEU A 261 2.73 -0.14 6.33
CA LEU A 261 3.02 -0.81 7.61
C LEU A 261 3.56 0.14 8.68
N ILE A 262 4.12 1.31 8.29
CA ILE A 262 4.62 2.34 9.21
C ILE A 262 3.54 3.41 9.31
N ARG A 263 2.69 3.29 10.33
CA ARG A 263 1.44 4.06 10.50
C ARG A 263 1.56 5.07 11.65
N PRO A 264 0.79 6.20 11.60
CA PRO A 264 0.67 7.13 12.73
C PRO A 264 -0.08 6.52 13.91
#